data_e820c9b42368d6336972fc15880259da
#
_entry.id   e820c9b42368d6336972fc15880259da
#
_cell.length_a   1.000
_cell.length_b   1.000
_cell.length_c   1.000
_cell.angle_alpha   90.00
_cell.angle_beta   90.00
_cell.angle_gamma   90.00
#
_symmetry.space_group_name_H-M   'P 1'
#
loop_
_entity.id
_entity.type
_entity.pdbx_description
1 polymer ?
#
loop_
_entity_poly.entity_id
_entity_poly.type
_entity_poly.pdbx_seq_one_letter_code
_entity_poly.pdbx_strand_id
1 'polypeptide(L)'
;MKQETVPVIVSLFAAVFLLSQTAARGQSSSCRPAVPPEFQAAARGAGQGPPPVRVSREVSEILGVVAAGTKWTKVWQQAGNSADGIIPDKDGSVLVAQEDYDVVLKIDNNGKPSVFVANAKGVGSVSMDRQGRLYGVHRTERPGSTKPDRDSIVNAITILSPERKTIANKWEDGTPLTVRPNDLAADSQGGAYFTSGCVYYASSKGTVTPVIDNIRTNGIVFSPDDKILYVTNGGGAGQPGTIVAFDVKGPGMLSNRRDFAKLEAGGNGDGSAVDSQGRLYVTSNPGVQVFDKTGKYLGLIPTPRGVISVAFAGPDKKTLYVVGSGAEDDNGKPIREGPQQTAATVYKLPMIAEGVKGRAK
;
A
#
# COMPACT_ATOMS: atom_id res chain seq x y z
N MET A 1 -46.61 -74.88 -29.62
CA MET A 1 -46.39 -74.04 -28.45
C MET A 1 -45.27 -73.07 -28.78
N LYS A 2 -45.64 -71.82 -29.10
CA LYS A 2 -44.69 -70.77 -29.43
C LYS A 2 -44.55 -69.91 -28.14
N GLN A 3 -43.35 -69.81 -27.60
CA GLN A 3 -43.05 -68.92 -26.47
C GLN A 3 -42.79 -67.54 -27.07
N GLU A 4 -43.57 -66.58 -26.65
CA GLU A 4 -43.38 -65.18 -26.89
C GLU A 4 -42.43 -64.58 -25.86
N THR A 5 -41.33 -64.04 -26.28
CA THR A 5 -40.40 -63.29 -25.45
C THR A 5 -40.79 -61.83 -25.42
N VAL A 6 -41.09 -61.32 -24.23
CA VAL A 6 -41.38 -59.90 -23.94
C VAL A 6 -40.06 -59.16 -23.74
N PRO A 7 -39.79 -58.04 -24.40
CA PRO A 7 -38.61 -57.26 -24.11
C PRO A 7 -38.79 -56.36 -22.91
N VAL A 8 -37.90 -56.46 -21.94
CA VAL A 8 -37.78 -55.56 -20.80
C VAL A 8 -37.15 -54.26 -21.25
N ILE A 9 -37.92 -53.17 -21.25
CA ILE A 9 -37.41 -51.81 -21.48
C ILE A 9 -36.84 -51.32 -20.15
N VAL A 10 -35.51 -51.21 -20.07
CA VAL A 10 -34.82 -50.54 -18.95
C VAL A 10 -34.76 -49.05 -19.29
N SER A 11 -35.62 -48.29 -18.64
CA SER A 11 -35.56 -46.81 -18.68
C SER A 11 -34.42 -46.30 -17.77
N LEU A 12 -33.35 -45.83 -18.38
CA LEU A 12 -32.31 -45.07 -17.69
C LEU A 12 -32.83 -43.67 -17.41
N PHE A 13 -33.18 -43.38 -16.18
CA PHE A 13 -33.36 -42.01 -15.68
C PHE A 13 -31.98 -41.40 -15.46
N ALA A 14 -31.52 -40.57 -16.38
CA ALA A 14 -30.40 -39.69 -16.17
C ALA A 14 -30.86 -38.56 -15.26
N ALA A 15 -30.50 -38.63 -13.98
CA ALA A 15 -30.67 -37.52 -13.03
C ALA A 15 -29.63 -36.45 -13.39
N VAL A 16 -30.06 -35.42 -14.09
CA VAL A 16 -29.27 -34.18 -14.26
C VAL A 16 -29.27 -33.45 -12.92
N PHE A 17 -28.19 -33.57 -12.17
CA PHE A 17 -27.92 -32.68 -11.03
C PHE A 17 -27.57 -31.30 -11.59
N LEU A 18 -28.56 -30.42 -11.73
CA LEU A 18 -28.35 -29.00 -11.81
C LEU A 18 -27.84 -28.53 -10.44
N LEU A 19 -26.55 -28.46 -10.29
CA LEU A 19 -25.93 -27.65 -9.23
C LEU A 19 -26.27 -26.19 -9.51
N SER A 20 -27.38 -25.72 -8.94
CA SER A 20 -27.65 -24.30 -8.80
C SER A 20 -26.59 -23.70 -7.89
N GLN A 21 -25.56 -23.12 -8.52
CA GLN A 21 -24.72 -22.17 -7.81
C GLN A 21 -25.59 -20.94 -7.52
N THR A 22 -26.33 -20.99 -6.42
CA THR A 22 -26.82 -19.79 -5.79
C THR A 22 -25.58 -19.02 -5.32
N ALA A 23 -25.10 -18.11 -6.15
CA ALA A 23 -24.24 -17.05 -5.71
C ALA A 23 -24.92 -16.42 -4.50
N ALA A 24 -24.32 -16.56 -3.34
CA ALA A 24 -24.72 -15.86 -2.14
C ALA A 24 -24.58 -14.36 -2.41
N ARG A 25 -25.61 -13.76 -2.99
CA ARG A 25 -25.82 -12.32 -2.97
C ARG A 25 -26.22 -11.98 -1.57
N GLY A 26 -25.27 -11.42 -0.83
CA GLY A 26 -25.89 -10.69 0.12
C GLY A 26 -25.38 -10.41 1.37
N GLN A 27 -24.68 -9.91 1.86
CA GLN A 27 -24.56 -8.95 2.97
C GLN A 27 -23.87 -7.72 2.39
N SER A 28 -24.45 -6.54 2.58
CA SER A 28 -23.74 -5.29 2.29
C SER A 28 -22.45 -5.35 3.07
N SER A 29 -21.34 -5.66 2.38
CA SER A 29 -20.06 -5.78 3.06
C SER A 29 -19.79 -4.41 3.67
N SER A 30 -19.28 -4.36 4.89
CA SER A 30 -18.82 -3.14 5.55
C SER A 30 -17.84 -2.32 4.67
N CYS A 31 -17.42 -2.91 3.58
CA CYS A 31 -16.50 -2.38 2.58
C CYS A 31 -17.16 -1.55 1.48
N ARG A 32 -18.49 -1.49 1.42
CA ARG A 32 -19.21 -0.63 0.47
C ARG A 32 -20.26 0.20 1.21
N PRO A 33 -19.89 1.31 1.82
CA PRO A 33 -20.85 2.18 2.48
C PRO A 33 -21.84 2.74 1.48
N ALA A 34 -23.13 2.68 1.80
CA ALA A 34 -24.25 3.15 0.95
C ALA A 34 -24.25 4.67 0.75
N VAL A 35 -23.64 5.40 1.66
CA VAL A 35 -23.40 6.86 1.60
C VAL A 35 -21.95 7.05 1.97
N PRO A 36 -21.20 8.01 1.36
CA PRO A 36 -19.91 8.37 1.89
C PRO A 36 -20.12 8.57 3.39
N PRO A 37 -19.42 7.84 4.26
CA PRO A 37 -19.51 8.17 5.65
C PRO A 37 -19.21 9.67 5.69
N GLU A 38 -20.10 10.50 6.21
CA GLU A 38 -19.68 11.75 6.79
C GLU A 38 -18.48 11.34 7.59
N PHE A 39 -17.30 11.73 7.14
CA PHE A 39 -16.08 11.18 7.67
C PHE A 39 -16.19 11.28 9.18
N GLN A 40 -16.64 10.18 9.82
CA GLN A 40 -16.24 10.02 11.18
C GLN A 40 -14.74 10.11 11.06
N ALA A 41 -14.25 11.32 11.34
CA ALA A 41 -12.87 11.50 11.66
C ALA A 41 -12.63 10.36 12.64
N ALA A 42 -12.09 9.24 12.12
CA ALA A 42 -11.31 8.41 12.96
C ALA A 42 -10.31 9.43 13.46
N ALA A 43 -10.69 10.03 14.57
CA ALA A 43 -9.77 10.79 15.35
C ALA A 43 -8.58 9.85 15.38
N ARG A 44 -7.55 10.18 14.58
CA ARG A 44 -6.23 9.91 15.08
C ARG A 44 -6.29 10.67 16.37
N GLY A 45 -6.79 9.96 17.42
CA GLY A 45 -6.75 10.48 18.72
C GLY A 45 -5.33 10.93 18.83
N ALA A 46 -5.13 12.19 19.07
CA ALA A 46 -3.92 12.69 19.65
C ALA A 46 -3.80 12.01 21.01
N GLY A 47 -3.75 10.68 21.00
CA GLY A 47 -3.16 9.89 22.03
C GLY A 47 -1.73 10.39 22.00
N GLN A 48 -1.42 11.26 22.92
CA GLN A 48 -0.06 11.51 23.32
C GLN A 48 0.47 10.16 23.78
N GLY A 49 0.92 9.37 22.75
CA GLY A 49 1.79 8.26 23.04
C GLY A 49 3.00 8.81 23.79
N PRO A 50 3.68 8.02 24.59
CA PRO A 50 4.90 8.44 25.28
C PRO A 50 5.77 9.17 24.26
N PRO A 51 6.43 10.28 24.63
CA PRO A 51 7.23 11.07 23.69
C PRO A 51 8.13 10.10 22.94
N PRO A 52 8.22 10.21 21.61
CA PRO A 52 8.98 9.27 20.82
C PRO A 52 10.39 9.20 21.40
N VAL A 53 10.76 8.02 21.86
CA VAL A 53 12.11 7.74 22.33
C VAL A 53 13.03 8.23 21.22
N ARG A 54 14.08 8.99 21.55
CA ARG A 54 15.11 9.39 20.59
C ARG A 54 15.68 8.11 19.99
N VAL A 55 15.21 7.77 18.82
CA VAL A 55 15.69 6.59 18.11
C VAL A 55 17.04 6.96 17.53
N SER A 56 18.06 6.18 17.83
CA SER A 56 19.37 6.32 17.22
C SER A 56 19.22 6.29 15.69
N ARG A 57 19.94 7.17 14.97
CA ARG A 57 20.05 7.06 13.51
C ARG A 57 20.94 5.91 13.06
N GLU A 58 21.66 5.33 14.01
CA GLU A 58 22.53 4.17 13.81
C GLU A 58 21.72 2.90 14.02
N VAL A 59 21.84 1.96 13.10
CA VAL A 59 21.13 0.69 13.12
C VAL A 59 22.06 -0.44 13.58
N SER A 60 21.48 -1.42 14.27
CA SER A 60 22.18 -2.69 14.55
C SER A 60 22.23 -3.55 13.28
N GLU A 61 23.21 -4.45 13.22
CA GLU A 61 23.29 -5.41 12.15
C GLU A 61 22.04 -6.29 12.07
N ILE A 62 21.51 -6.42 10.85
CA ILE A 62 20.59 -7.49 10.48
C ILE A 62 21.29 -8.24 9.35
N LEU A 63 21.71 -9.47 9.60
CA LEU A 63 22.56 -10.26 8.71
C LEU A 63 21.97 -10.35 7.29
N GLY A 64 22.77 -9.97 6.29
CA GLY A 64 22.37 -9.94 4.89
C GLY A 64 21.32 -8.88 4.54
N VAL A 65 21.01 -7.97 5.45
CA VAL A 65 20.05 -6.86 5.27
C VAL A 65 20.72 -5.51 5.39
N VAL A 66 21.33 -5.22 6.53
CA VAL A 66 21.99 -3.94 6.81
C VAL A 66 23.19 -4.15 7.73
N ALA A 67 24.29 -3.44 7.48
CA ALA A 67 25.50 -3.53 8.30
C ALA A 67 25.36 -2.76 9.62
N ALA A 68 26.08 -3.21 10.64
CA ALA A 68 26.21 -2.49 11.89
C ALA A 68 26.81 -1.08 11.67
N GLY A 69 26.37 -0.12 12.45
CA GLY A 69 26.89 1.25 12.40
C GLY A 69 26.39 2.08 11.22
N THR A 70 25.54 1.53 10.36
CA THR A 70 24.92 2.27 9.27
C THR A 70 24.02 3.37 9.82
N LYS A 71 24.06 4.55 9.16
CA LYS A 71 23.33 5.75 9.63
C LYS A 71 22.39 6.27 8.55
N TRP A 72 21.23 6.72 9.00
CA TRP A 72 20.29 7.43 8.15
C TRP A 72 20.83 8.81 7.74
N THR A 73 20.58 9.19 6.50
CA THR A 73 20.88 10.52 5.96
C THR A 73 19.59 11.18 5.50
N LYS A 74 19.32 12.40 5.96
CA LYS A 74 18.24 13.23 5.44
C LYS A 74 18.53 13.59 3.99
N VAL A 75 17.59 13.35 3.08
CA VAL A 75 17.71 13.62 1.66
C VAL A 75 16.94 14.86 1.26
N TRP A 76 15.72 14.98 1.79
CA TRP A 76 14.79 16.02 1.40
C TRP A 76 13.76 16.25 2.50
N GLN A 77 13.25 17.46 2.57
CA GLN A 77 12.20 17.85 3.51
C GLN A 77 11.38 19.00 2.94
N GLN A 78 10.08 18.94 3.11
CA GLN A 78 9.16 20.01 2.72
C GLN A 78 8.05 20.17 3.75
N ALA A 79 7.67 21.43 4.03
CA ALA A 79 6.50 21.73 4.84
C ALA A 79 5.22 21.22 4.16
N GLY A 80 4.20 20.95 4.95
CA GLY A 80 2.96 20.32 4.49
C GLY A 80 2.88 18.86 4.90
N ASN A 81 1.69 18.31 4.87
CA ASN A 81 1.41 16.93 5.24
C ASN A 81 1.21 16.10 3.98
N SER A 82 1.49 14.82 4.02
CA SER A 82 1.03 13.86 3.02
C SER A 82 1.96 13.53 1.88
N ALA A 83 3.27 13.43 2.16
CA ALA A 83 4.10 12.55 1.34
C ALA A 83 3.87 11.13 1.84
N ASP A 84 2.95 10.38 1.24
CA ASP A 84 2.57 9.07 1.73
C ASP A 84 3.28 7.96 0.91
N GLY A 85 3.02 7.86 -0.37
CA GLY A 85 3.64 6.84 -1.20
C GLY A 85 5.04 7.24 -1.68
N ILE A 86 6.02 6.34 -1.48
CA ILE A 86 7.37 6.46 -2.05
C ILE A 86 7.71 5.20 -2.85
N ILE A 87 8.18 5.36 -4.07
CA ILE A 87 8.60 4.25 -4.94
C ILE A 87 9.89 4.61 -5.69
N PRO A 88 10.69 3.63 -6.15
CA PRO A 88 11.84 3.92 -7.01
C PRO A 88 11.44 4.26 -8.43
N ASP A 89 12.19 5.15 -9.07
CA ASP A 89 12.19 5.33 -10.52
C ASP A 89 13.29 4.50 -11.18
N LYS A 90 13.29 4.44 -12.52
CA LYS A 90 14.21 3.61 -13.33
C LYS A 90 15.67 4.06 -13.21
N ASP A 91 15.92 5.33 -12.97
CA ASP A 91 17.26 5.90 -12.84
C ASP A 91 17.82 5.86 -11.40
N GLY A 92 17.14 5.20 -10.49
CA GLY A 92 17.51 5.10 -9.09
C GLY A 92 17.01 6.25 -8.20
N SER A 93 16.40 7.29 -8.78
CA SER A 93 15.67 8.31 -8.03
C SER A 93 14.48 7.72 -7.29
N VAL A 94 13.82 8.50 -6.44
CA VAL A 94 12.54 8.13 -5.83
C VAL A 94 11.44 9.07 -6.31
N LEU A 95 10.25 8.49 -6.50
CA LEU A 95 9.00 9.21 -6.74
C LEU A 95 8.22 9.26 -5.44
N VAL A 96 7.76 10.45 -5.07
CA VAL A 96 7.04 10.71 -3.81
C VAL A 96 5.71 11.38 -4.13
N ALA A 97 4.62 10.77 -3.70
CA ALA A 97 3.30 11.37 -3.81
C ALA A 97 3.16 12.52 -2.81
N GLN A 98 2.77 13.70 -3.29
CA GLN A 98 2.57 14.91 -2.48
C GLN A 98 1.12 15.36 -2.58
N GLU A 99 0.27 14.85 -1.71
CA GLU A 99 -1.17 15.10 -1.73
C GLU A 99 -1.50 16.58 -1.56
N ASP A 100 -0.79 17.30 -0.66
CA ASP A 100 -1.06 18.71 -0.39
C ASP A 100 -0.67 19.66 -1.54
N TYR A 101 0.21 19.21 -2.41
CA TYR A 101 0.72 19.99 -3.55
C TYR A 101 0.18 19.50 -4.89
N ASP A 102 -0.64 18.45 -4.89
CA ASP A 102 -1.20 17.84 -6.10
C ASP A 102 -0.15 17.45 -7.14
N VAL A 103 0.98 16.92 -6.69
CA VAL A 103 2.09 16.51 -7.54
C VAL A 103 2.66 15.16 -7.14
N VAL A 104 3.31 14.49 -8.07
CA VAL A 104 4.31 13.46 -7.75
C VAL A 104 5.69 14.10 -7.95
N LEU A 105 6.47 14.16 -6.89
CA LEU A 105 7.85 14.64 -6.94
C LEU A 105 8.79 13.51 -7.32
N LYS A 106 9.83 13.84 -8.08
CA LYS A 106 11.02 13.03 -8.26
C LYS A 106 12.15 13.66 -7.44
N ILE A 107 12.76 12.87 -6.58
CA ILE A 107 13.94 13.26 -5.81
C ILE A 107 15.10 12.45 -6.36
N ASP A 108 16.06 13.12 -6.99
CA ASP A 108 17.20 12.46 -7.60
C ASP A 108 18.19 11.90 -6.55
N ASN A 109 19.22 11.19 -7.01
CA ASN A 109 20.20 10.55 -6.13
C ASN A 109 21.00 11.55 -5.28
N ASN A 110 21.01 12.84 -5.67
CA ASN A 110 21.65 13.96 -4.95
C ASN A 110 20.68 14.67 -4.00
N GLY A 111 19.41 14.27 -3.96
CA GLY A 111 18.37 14.88 -3.13
C GLY A 111 17.69 16.09 -3.76
N LYS A 112 17.93 16.39 -5.04
CA LYS A 112 17.29 17.50 -5.74
C LYS A 112 15.87 17.14 -6.16
N PRO A 113 14.84 17.88 -5.71
CA PRO A 113 13.47 17.63 -6.11
C PRO A 113 13.15 18.24 -7.48
N SER A 114 12.26 17.59 -8.21
CA SER A 114 11.62 18.10 -9.42
C SER A 114 10.20 17.54 -9.52
N VAL A 115 9.32 18.23 -10.23
CA VAL A 115 7.96 17.74 -10.47
C VAL A 115 8.00 16.67 -11.56
N PHE A 116 7.60 15.44 -11.22
CA PHE A 116 7.50 14.33 -12.16
C PHE A 116 6.10 14.29 -12.82
N VAL A 117 5.04 14.44 -12.01
CA VAL A 117 3.66 14.58 -12.48
C VAL A 117 3.05 15.81 -11.84
N ALA A 118 2.62 16.77 -12.66
CA ALA A 118 1.88 17.95 -12.22
C ALA A 118 0.37 17.69 -12.22
N ASN A 119 -0.39 18.51 -11.46
CA ASN A 119 -1.84 18.46 -11.39
C ASN A 119 -2.41 17.06 -11.04
N ALA A 120 -1.71 16.33 -10.18
CA ALA A 120 -2.12 15.02 -9.68
C ALA A 120 -3.01 15.21 -8.43
N LYS A 121 -4.17 15.82 -8.61
CA LYS A 121 -5.10 16.21 -7.53
C LYS A 121 -5.40 15.04 -6.58
N GLY A 122 -5.16 15.27 -5.28
CA GLY A 122 -5.44 14.29 -4.24
C GLY A 122 -4.58 13.01 -4.33
N VAL A 123 -3.43 13.05 -5.00
CA VAL A 123 -2.54 11.88 -5.09
C VAL A 123 -1.94 11.55 -3.72
N GLY A 124 -2.40 10.47 -3.10
CA GLY A 124 -1.94 10.08 -1.77
C GLY A 124 -0.91 8.96 -1.77
N SER A 125 -0.96 8.06 -2.74
CA SER A 125 0.03 6.98 -2.90
C SER A 125 0.21 6.65 -4.37
N VAL A 126 1.35 6.04 -4.69
CA VAL A 126 1.75 5.65 -6.05
C VAL A 126 2.31 4.24 -6.08
N SER A 127 2.15 3.58 -7.22
CA SER A 127 2.73 2.27 -7.52
C SER A 127 3.09 2.22 -9.00
N MET A 128 4.06 1.41 -9.38
CA MET A 128 4.46 1.24 -10.76
C MET A 128 4.38 -0.22 -11.15
N ASP A 129 3.75 -0.52 -12.26
CA ASP A 129 3.71 -1.88 -12.79
C ASP A 129 4.99 -2.27 -13.52
N ARG A 130 5.07 -3.54 -13.98
CA ARG A 130 6.25 -4.05 -14.68
C ARG A 130 6.47 -3.41 -16.05
N GLN A 131 5.44 -2.80 -16.65
CA GLN A 131 5.53 -2.04 -17.90
C GLN A 131 6.03 -0.62 -17.67
N GLY A 132 6.19 -0.19 -16.42
CA GLY A 132 6.64 1.13 -16.04
C GLY A 132 5.55 2.19 -16.12
N ARG A 133 4.26 1.78 -16.06
CA ARG A 133 3.14 2.70 -15.91
C ARG A 133 3.03 3.09 -14.44
N LEU A 134 2.99 4.38 -14.19
CA LEU A 134 2.80 4.92 -12.84
C LEU A 134 1.30 5.02 -12.54
N TYR A 135 0.87 4.37 -11.48
CA TYR A 135 -0.48 4.44 -10.95
C TYR A 135 -0.51 5.33 -9.71
N GLY A 136 -1.63 6.00 -9.50
CA GLY A 136 -1.88 6.78 -8.29
C GLY A 136 -3.29 6.58 -7.77
N VAL A 137 -3.43 6.67 -6.45
CA VAL A 137 -4.73 6.86 -5.81
C VAL A 137 -5.04 8.35 -5.83
N HIS A 138 -6.24 8.72 -6.29
CA HIS A 138 -6.82 10.04 -6.05
C HIS A 138 -7.83 9.90 -4.93
N ARG A 139 -7.73 10.75 -3.94
CA ARG A 139 -8.59 10.67 -2.76
C ARG A 139 -9.16 12.03 -2.39
N THR A 140 -10.46 12.05 -2.13
CA THR A 140 -11.17 13.26 -1.68
C THR A 140 -10.49 13.82 -0.44
N GLU A 141 -10.51 15.14 -0.31
CA GLU A 141 -9.98 15.83 0.86
C GLU A 141 -10.71 15.38 2.14
N ARG A 142 -9.99 15.44 3.24
CA ARG A 142 -10.58 15.17 4.56
C ARG A 142 -11.47 16.34 4.97
N PRO A 143 -12.55 16.09 5.73
CA PRO A 143 -13.32 17.16 6.35
C PRO A 143 -12.40 18.11 7.12
N GLY A 144 -12.59 19.41 6.93
CA GLY A 144 -11.74 20.43 7.54
C GLY A 144 -10.48 20.77 6.74
N SER A 145 -10.24 20.17 5.59
CA SER A 145 -9.20 20.60 4.65
C SER A 145 -9.45 22.05 4.22
N THR A 146 -8.37 22.83 4.14
CA THR A 146 -8.41 24.23 3.67
C THR A 146 -8.07 24.35 2.19
N LYS A 147 -7.90 23.24 1.47
CA LYS A 147 -7.64 23.28 0.02
C LYS A 147 -8.82 23.93 -0.72
N PRO A 148 -8.56 24.90 -1.61
CA PRO A 148 -9.63 25.67 -2.26
C PRO A 148 -10.49 24.85 -3.22
N ASP A 149 -9.96 23.79 -3.81
CA ASP A 149 -10.62 22.98 -4.83
C ASP A 149 -10.95 21.55 -4.39
N ARG A 150 -11.03 21.32 -3.09
CA ARG A 150 -11.26 20.00 -2.47
C ARG A 150 -12.46 19.25 -3.05
N ASP A 151 -13.52 19.96 -3.40
CA ASP A 151 -14.76 19.36 -3.91
C ASP A 151 -14.63 18.90 -5.38
N SER A 152 -13.56 19.30 -6.07
CA SER A 152 -13.25 18.85 -7.43
C SER A 152 -12.53 17.49 -7.48
N ILE A 153 -12.08 16.96 -6.33
CA ILE A 153 -11.35 15.71 -6.25
C ILE A 153 -12.34 14.56 -6.09
N VAL A 154 -12.22 13.56 -6.94
CA VAL A 154 -13.01 12.33 -6.87
C VAL A 154 -12.12 11.17 -6.46
N ASN A 155 -12.68 10.22 -5.71
CA ASN A 155 -11.97 8.98 -5.41
C ASN A 155 -11.77 8.15 -6.68
N ALA A 156 -10.53 7.85 -7.01
CA ALA A 156 -10.19 7.13 -8.23
C ALA A 156 -8.84 6.42 -8.15
N ILE A 157 -8.66 5.45 -9.02
CA ILE A 157 -7.35 4.90 -9.37
C ILE A 157 -7.05 5.34 -10.81
N THR A 158 -5.86 5.92 -11.01
CA THR A 158 -5.48 6.55 -12.28
C THR A 158 -4.08 6.11 -12.68
N ILE A 159 -3.86 5.81 -13.95
CA ILE A 159 -2.52 5.82 -14.53
C ILE A 159 -2.12 7.29 -14.69
N LEU A 160 -0.99 7.67 -14.11
CA LEU A 160 -0.47 9.04 -14.08
C LEU A 160 0.55 9.30 -15.19
N SER A 161 1.28 8.24 -15.61
CA SER A 161 2.35 8.30 -16.60
C SER A 161 2.48 6.93 -17.29
N PRO A 162 2.86 6.86 -18.58
CA PRO A 162 3.22 7.95 -19.48
C PRO A 162 2.01 8.79 -19.95
N GLU A 163 0.84 8.20 -20.02
CA GLU A 163 -0.40 8.87 -20.41
C GLU A 163 -1.40 8.79 -19.27
N ARG A 164 -1.99 9.95 -18.90
CA ARG A 164 -2.95 10.01 -17.79
C ARG A 164 -4.29 9.40 -18.20
N LYS A 165 -4.72 8.41 -17.40
CA LYS A 165 -5.99 7.73 -17.62
C LYS A 165 -6.59 7.24 -16.31
N THR A 166 -7.78 7.69 -15.95
CA THR A 166 -8.54 7.09 -14.84
C THR A 166 -8.95 5.69 -15.25
N ILE A 167 -8.52 4.69 -14.47
CA ILE A 167 -8.85 3.28 -14.73
C ILE A 167 -10.11 2.84 -13.98
N ALA A 168 -10.37 3.39 -12.79
CA ALA A 168 -11.58 3.08 -12.03
C ALA A 168 -11.93 4.19 -11.05
N ASN A 169 -13.20 4.61 -11.04
CA ASN A 169 -13.74 5.62 -10.13
C ASN A 169 -15.20 5.34 -9.74
N LYS A 170 -15.69 4.15 -10.03
CA LYS A 170 -17.07 3.74 -9.76
C LYS A 170 -17.15 2.27 -9.39
N TRP A 171 -18.20 1.91 -8.70
CA TRP A 171 -18.56 0.53 -8.40
C TRP A 171 -19.07 -0.20 -9.66
N GLU A 172 -19.21 -1.52 -9.58
CA GLU A 172 -19.72 -2.35 -10.69
C GLU A 172 -21.14 -1.98 -11.15
N ASP A 173 -21.97 -1.42 -10.27
CA ASP A 173 -23.30 -0.94 -10.62
C ASP A 173 -23.32 0.47 -11.23
N GLY A 174 -22.14 1.05 -11.48
CA GLY A 174 -21.98 2.36 -12.10
C GLY A 174 -22.05 3.54 -11.13
N THR A 175 -22.37 3.33 -9.85
CA THR A 175 -22.38 4.42 -8.86
C THR A 175 -20.95 4.89 -8.54
N PRO A 176 -20.75 6.15 -8.17
CA PRO A 176 -19.44 6.70 -7.83
C PRO A 176 -18.74 5.95 -6.70
N LEU A 177 -17.41 5.90 -6.75
CA LEU A 177 -16.60 5.30 -5.69
C LEU A 177 -16.70 6.12 -4.41
N THR A 178 -17.26 5.52 -3.37
CA THR A 178 -17.52 6.18 -2.08
C THR A 178 -16.42 5.97 -1.05
N VAL A 179 -15.51 5.01 -1.26
CA VAL A 179 -14.35 4.79 -0.38
C VAL A 179 -13.19 5.66 -0.80
N ARG A 180 -12.46 6.17 0.19
CA ARG A 180 -11.25 6.98 -0.01
C ARG A 180 -10.03 6.07 -0.14
N PRO A 181 -9.45 5.87 -1.35
CA PRO A 181 -8.31 4.98 -1.53
C PRO A 181 -7.11 5.42 -0.68
N ASN A 182 -6.36 4.47 -0.13
CA ASN A 182 -5.19 4.76 0.71
C ASN A 182 -3.89 4.35 0.02
N ASP A 183 -3.49 3.09 0.08
CA ASP A 183 -2.30 2.57 -0.59
C ASP A 183 -2.69 1.65 -1.76
N LEU A 184 -1.77 1.43 -2.72
CA LEU A 184 -2.06 0.59 -3.88
C LEU A 184 -0.86 -0.25 -4.33
N ALA A 185 -1.17 -1.36 -5.00
CA ALA A 185 -0.22 -2.20 -5.72
C ALA A 185 -0.76 -2.46 -7.13
N ALA A 186 -0.11 -1.88 -8.14
CA ALA A 186 -0.47 -2.05 -9.53
C ALA A 186 -0.13 -3.46 -10.01
N ASP A 187 -1.06 -4.11 -10.72
CA ASP A 187 -0.80 -5.39 -11.36
C ASP A 187 -0.23 -5.21 -12.77
N SER A 188 0.28 -6.30 -13.34
CA SER A 188 0.84 -6.30 -14.69
C SER A 188 -0.22 -6.39 -15.79
N GLN A 189 -1.52 -6.42 -15.45
CA GLN A 189 -2.64 -6.62 -16.37
C GLN A 189 -3.48 -5.34 -16.54
N GLY A 190 -3.03 -4.24 -15.96
CA GLY A 190 -3.66 -2.92 -16.13
C GLY A 190 -4.67 -2.56 -15.05
N GLY A 191 -4.76 -3.34 -13.99
CA GLY A 191 -5.53 -3.05 -12.79
C GLY A 191 -4.64 -2.70 -11.59
N ALA A 192 -5.25 -2.51 -10.44
CA ALA A 192 -4.55 -2.32 -9.19
C ALA A 192 -5.37 -2.81 -7.99
N TYR A 193 -4.72 -3.46 -7.05
CA TYR A 193 -5.27 -3.64 -5.71
C TYR A 193 -5.02 -2.38 -4.91
N PHE A 194 -5.99 -1.99 -4.08
CA PHE A 194 -5.81 -0.85 -3.18
C PHE A 194 -6.53 -1.08 -1.85
N THR A 195 -6.16 -0.28 -0.85
CA THR A 195 -6.68 -0.38 0.50
C THR A 195 -7.55 0.84 0.86
N SER A 196 -8.59 0.60 1.65
CA SER A 196 -9.39 1.62 2.32
C SER A 196 -10.19 0.97 3.46
N GLY A 197 -9.50 0.50 4.51
CA GLY A 197 -10.10 -0.34 5.56
C GLY A 197 -10.37 -1.78 5.12
N CYS A 198 -10.62 -2.01 3.84
CA CYS A 198 -10.73 -3.30 3.16
C CYS A 198 -9.70 -3.37 2.03
N VAL A 199 -9.65 -4.47 1.28
CA VAL A 199 -8.91 -4.58 0.03
C VAL A 199 -9.88 -4.56 -1.13
N TYR A 200 -9.58 -3.75 -2.13
CA TYR A 200 -10.36 -3.56 -3.34
C TYR A 200 -9.50 -3.85 -4.57
N TYR A 201 -10.17 -4.14 -5.66
CA TYR A 201 -9.54 -4.25 -6.97
C TYR A 201 -10.15 -3.23 -7.94
N ALA A 202 -9.30 -2.37 -8.47
CA ALA A 202 -9.63 -1.45 -9.56
C ALA A 202 -9.33 -2.13 -10.89
N SER A 203 -10.37 -2.46 -11.63
CA SER A 203 -10.26 -3.14 -12.92
C SER A 203 -9.95 -2.14 -14.04
N SER A 204 -9.11 -2.52 -15.00
CA SER A 204 -8.90 -1.77 -16.25
C SER A 204 -10.19 -1.55 -17.06
N LYS A 205 -11.28 -2.22 -16.68
CA LYS A 205 -12.63 -2.05 -17.30
C LYS A 205 -13.42 -0.88 -16.70
N GLY A 206 -12.90 -0.18 -15.71
CA GLY A 206 -13.50 1.03 -15.16
C GLY A 206 -14.19 0.89 -13.81
N THR A 207 -14.21 -0.31 -13.24
CA THR A 207 -14.97 -0.60 -12.02
C THR A 207 -14.10 -1.02 -10.86
N VAL A 208 -14.61 -0.82 -9.65
CA VAL A 208 -14.01 -1.25 -8.39
C VAL A 208 -14.87 -2.34 -7.77
N THR A 209 -14.21 -3.40 -7.31
CA THR A 209 -14.82 -4.52 -6.59
C THR A 209 -14.15 -4.68 -5.23
N PRO A 210 -14.89 -4.81 -4.11
CA PRO A 210 -14.33 -5.29 -2.85
C PRO A 210 -13.86 -6.74 -3.01
N VAL A 211 -12.63 -7.05 -2.62
CA VAL A 211 -12.07 -8.41 -2.74
C VAL A 211 -11.79 -9.07 -1.40
N ILE A 212 -11.47 -8.28 -0.36
CA ILE A 212 -11.28 -8.77 1.00
C ILE A 212 -11.94 -7.81 1.99
N ASP A 213 -12.77 -8.34 2.85
CA ASP A 213 -13.37 -7.69 4.01
C ASP A 213 -12.76 -8.21 5.34
N ASN A 214 -13.31 -7.77 6.46
CA ASN A 214 -12.86 -8.18 7.80
C ASN A 214 -11.36 -8.05 8.03
N ILE A 215 -10.80 -6.91 7.59
CA ILE A 215 -9.39 -6.54 7.70
C ILE A 215 -9.28 -5.03 7.91
N ARG A 216 -8.28 -4.60 8.66
CA ARG A 216 -8.00 -3.16 8.92
C ARG A 216 -6.75 -2.75 8.16
N THR A 217 -6.92 -2.53 6.86
CA THR A 217 -5.79 -2.35 5.95
C THR A 217 -5.18 -0.96 6.01
N ASN A 218 -3.87 -0.91 5.72
CA ASN A 218 -3.14 0.29 5.35
C ASN A 218 -2.23 -0.03 4.15
N GLY A 219 -0.99 -0.48 4.36
CA GLY A 219 -0.06 -0.81 3.30
C GLY A 219 -0.39 -2.09 2.53
N ILE A 220 0.02 -2.13 1.26
CA ILE A 220 -0.18 -3.26 0.36
C ILE A 220 1.01 -3.39 -0.60
N VAL A 221 1.52 -4.60 -0.81
CA VAL A 221 2.64 -4.87 -1.70
C VAL A 221 2.62 -6.30 -2.23
N PHE A 222 3.06 -6.51 -3.46
CA PHE A 222 3.23 -7.85 -4.01
C PHE A 222 4.58 -8.48 -3.65
N SER A 223 4.64 -9.81 -3.69
CA SER A 223 5.92 -10.55 -3.74
C SER A 223 6.70 -10.25 -5.03
N PRO A 224 8.01 -10.59 -5.09
CA PRO A 224 8.83 -10.33 -6.28
C PRO A 224 8.30 -10.96 -7.57
N ASP A 225 7.57 -12.05 -7.48
CA ASP A 225 7.01 -12.80 -8.61
C ASP A 225 5.52 -12.52 -8.86
N ASP A 226 4.92 -11.56 -8.15
CA ASP A 226 3.51 -11.15 -8.20
C ASP A 226 2.49 -12.23 -7.78
N LYS A 227 2.96 -13.34 -7.20
CA LYS A 227 2.07 -14.45 -6.83
C LYS A 227 1.46 -14.32 -5.45
N ILE A 228 2.03 -13.47 -4.59
CA ILE A 228 1.53 -13.22 -3.25
C ILE A 228 1.28 -11.72 -3.10
N LEU A 229 0.15 -11.38 -2.51
CA LEU A 229 -0.18 -10.02 -2.08
C LEU A 229 -0.09 -9.97 -0.56
N TYR A 230 0.80 -9.11 -0.04
CA TYR A 230 0.91 -8.82 1.38
C TYR A 230 0.13 -7.57 1.73
N VAL A 231 -0.60 -7.62 2.82
CA VAL A 231 -1.44 -6.51 3.29
C VAL A 231 -1.21 -6.32 4.79
N THR A 232 -0.96 -5.10 5.22
CA THR A 232 -0.91 -4.78 6.64
C THR A 232 -2.32 -4.85 7.22
N ASN A 233 -2.45 -5.42 8.41
CA ASN A 233 -3.70 -5.55 9.15
C ASN A 233 -3.52 -4.94 10.53
N GLY A 234 -4.11 -3.78 10.75
CA GLY A 234 -3.98 -3.05 12.01
C GLY A 234 -4.55 -3.83 13.19
N GLY A 235 -3.81 -3.86 14.28
CA GLY A 235 -4.24 -4.48 15.52
C GLY A 235 -5.44 -3.75 16.15
N GLY A 236 -6.15 -4.44 17.02
CA GLY A 236 -7.13 -3.84 17.92
C GLY A 236 -6.46 -2.96 18.98
N ALA A 237 -7.26 -2.36 19.86
CA ALA A 237 -6.74 -1.54 20.95
C ALA A 237 -5.68 -2.30 21.77
N GLY A 238 -4.46 -1.75 21.81
CA GLY A 238 -3.34 -2.33 22.56
C GLY A 238 -2.71 -3.60 21.95
N GLN A 239 -3.14 -4.02 20.78
CA GLN A 239 -2.55 -5.16 20.06
C GLN A 239 -1.70 -4.69 18.89
N PRO A 240 -0.53 -5.29 18.65
CA PRO A 240 0.26 -5.02 17.45
C PRO A 240 -0.48 -5.48 16.19
N GLY A 241 -0.22 -4.81 15.10
CA GLY A 241 -0.69 -5.23 13.79
C GLY A 241 -0.06 -6.54 13.31
N THR A 242 -0.63 -7.10 12.27
CA THR A 242 -0.14 -8.29 11.58
C THR A 242 0.02 -8.00 10.10
N ILE A 243 0.67 -8.92 9.40
CA ILE A 243 0.70 -8.98 7.95
C ILE A 243 -0.10 -10.20 7.53
N VAL A 244 -1.05 -9.99 6.63
CA VAL A 244 -1.82 -11.07 6.01
C VAL A 244 -1.34 -11.25 4.58
N ALA A 245 -1.21 -12.49 4.15
CA ALA A 245 -0.82 -12.83 2.79
C ALA A 245 -1.96 -13.54 2.05
N PHE A 246 -2.05 -13.29 0.76
CA PHE A 246 -3.02 -13.90 -0.15
C PHE A 246 -2.28 -14.41 -1.39
N ASP A 247 -2.71 -15.56 -1.92
CA ASP A 247 -2.28 -16.01 -3.24
C ASP A 247 -3.07 -15.22 -4.30
N VAL A 248 -2.35 -14.71 -5.30
CA VAL A 248 -2.93 -14.01 -6.46
C VAL A 248 -3.21 -15.02 -7.56
N LYS A 249 -4.47 -15.21 -7.89
CA LYS A 249 -4.91 -16.15 -8.94
C LYS A 249 -5.22 -15.46 -10.27
N GLY A 250 -5.33 -14.15 -10.25
CA GLY A 250 -5.62 -13.30 -11.41
C GLY A 250 -6.11 -11.93 -10.97
N PRO A 251 -6.47 -11.07 -11.93
CA PRO A 251 -6.99 -9.73 -11.68
C PRO A 251 -8.20 -9.74 -10.74
N GLY A 252 -8.06 -9.15 -9.54
CA GLY A 252 -9.10 -9.14 -8.52
C GLY A 252 -9.39 -10.49 -7.85
N MET A 253 -8.60 -11.52 -8.11
CA MET A 253 -8.82 -12.87 -7.59
C MET A 253 -7.75 -13.23 -6.57
N LEU A 254 -8.12 -13.20 -5.29
CA LEU A 254 -7.29 -13.57 -4.15
C LEU A 254 -7.81 -14.86 -3.52
N SER A 255 -6.90 -15.69 -3.02
CA SER A 255 -7.23 -16.93 -2.33
C SER A 255 -6.22 -17.22 -1.21
N ASN A 256 -6.44 -18.27 -0.44
CA ASN A 256 -5.52 -18.76 0.57
C ASN A 256 -5.05 -17.67 1.54
N ARG A 257 -6.03 -16.94 2.14
CA ARG A 257 -5.75 -15.97 3.21
C ARG A 257 -5.04 -16.67 4.36
N ARG A 258 -3.92 -16.08 4.80
CA ARG A 258 -3.15 -16.60 5.92
C ARG A 258 -2.44 -15.49 6.68
N ASP A 259 -2.29 -15.66 7.96
CA ASP A 259 -1.42 -14.81 8.77
C ASP A 259 0.03 -15.10 8.34
N PHE A 260 0.74 -14.05 7.92
CA PHE A 260 2.11 -14.16 7.45
C PHE A 260 3.11 -13.79 8.52
N ALA A 261 2.89 -12.66 9.20
CA ALA A 261 3.79 -12.18 10.24
C ALA A 261 3.05 -11.31 11.26
N LYS A 262 3.63 -11.19 12.45
CA LYS A 262 3.21 -10.24 13.48
C LYS A 262 4.23 -9.11 13.57
N LEU A 263 3.78 -7.88 13.79
CA LEU A 263 4.66 -6.74 14.00
C LEU A 263 5.27 -6.81 15.40
N GLU A 264 6.35 -7.55 15.55
CA GLU A 264 6.98 -7.88 16.84
C GLU A 264 7.44 -6.64 17.63
N ALA A 265 7.90 -5.60 16.94
CA ALA A 265 8.28 -4.35 17.56
C ALA A 265 7.09 -3.38 17.77
N GLY A 266 5.86 -3.84 17.54
CA GLY A 266 4.62 -3.06 17.71
C GLY A 266 4.25 -2.22 16.49
N GLY A 267 3.20 -1.40 16.64
CA GLY A 267 2.61 -0.59 15.59
C GLY A 267 1.57 -1.34 14.76
N ASN A 268 0.95 -0.65 13.81
CA ASN A 268 -0.14 -1.18 12.98
C ASN A 268 0.29 -1.57 11.57
N GLY A 269 1.52 -1.22 11.18
CA GLY A 269 1.99 -1.34 9.81
C GLY A 269 1.39 -0.27 8.89
N ASP A 270 2.23 0.26 8.01
CA ASP A 270 1.86 1.22 6.96
C ASP A 270 2.52 0.78 5.65
N GLY A 271 3.12 1.66 4.88
CA GLY A 271 3.76 1.29 3.62
C GLY A 271 4.78 0.16 3.74
N SER A 272 4.94 -0.60 2.67
CA SER A 272 5.76 -1.80 2.66
C SER A 272 6.59 -1.88 1.38
N ALA A 273 7.73 -2.60 1.45
CA ALA A 273 8.56 -2.93 0.30
C ALA A 273 9.04 -4.37 0.39
N VAL A 274 9.46 -4.94 -0.74
CA VAL A 274 10.02 -6.29 -0.82
C VAL A 274 11.37 -6.24 -1.51
N ASP A 275 12.34 -7.01 -1.01
CA ASP A 275 13.64 -7.14 -1.65
C ASP A 275 13.72 -8.35 -2.63
N SER A 276 14.85 -8.45 -3.33
CA SER A 276 15.07 -9.49 -4.35
C SER A 276 15.08 -10.93 -3.79
N GLN A 277 15.25 -11.09 -2.47
CA GLN A 277 15.19 -12.39 -1.78
C GLN A 277 13.79 -12.69 -1.22
N GLY A 278 12.83 -11.78 -1.44
CA GLY A 278 11.47 -11.92 -0.93
C GLY A 278 11.31 -11.54 0.55
N ARG A 279 12.28 -10.86 1.16
CA ARG A 279 12.14 -10.31 2.50
C ARG A 279 11.21 -9.10 2.45
N LEU A 280 10.31 -9.02 3.41
CA LEU A 280 9.32 -7.95 3.52
C LEU A 280 9.79 -6.91 4.55
N TYR A 281 9.68 -5.64 4.15
CA TYR A 281 10.00 -4.46 4.94
C TYR A 281 8.72 -3.70 5.19
N VAL A 282 8.34 -3.50 6.45
CA VAL A 282 7.07 -2.87 6.81
C VAL A 282 7.34 -1.68 7.73
N THR A 283 6.89 -0.51 7.33
CA THR A 283 6.94 0.66 8.20
C THR A 283 5.99 0.49 9.37
N SER A 284 6.45 0.83 10.52
CA SER A 284 5.69 0.84 11.77
C SER A 284 6.26 1.90 12.69
N ASN A 285 5.64 2.14 13.83
CA ASN A 285 6.29 2.87 14.89
C ASN A 285 6.92 1.82 15.85
N PRO A 286 8.26 1.68 15.95
CA PRO A 286 9.28 2.75 15.89
C PRO A 286 10.20 2.74 14.65
N GLY A 287 9.91 2.04 13.58
CA GLY A 287 10.79 2.04 12.41
C GLY A 287 10.35 1.06 11.33
N VAL A 288 11.29 0.48 10.60
CA VAL A 288 11.02 -0.52 9.55
C VAL A 288 11.31 -1.91 10.11
N GLN A 289 10.29 -2.74 10.22
CA GLN A 289 10.42 -4.14 10.62
C GLN A 289 10.71 -5.01 9.40
N VAL A 290 11.63 -5.94 9.54
CA VAL A 290 12.09 -6.82 8.46
C VAL A 290 11.71 -8.26 8.76
N PHE A 291 11.12 -8.92 7.78
CA PHE A 291 10.72 -10.33 7.83
C PHE A 291 11.33 -11.09 6.67
N ASP A 292 11.69 -12.34 6.87
CA ASP A 292 12.09 -13.20 5.76
C ASP A 292 10.87 -13.63 4.91
N LYS A 293 11.13 -14.33 3.82
CA LYS A 293 10.09 -14.81 2.90
C LYS A 293 9.10 -15.80 3.54
N THR A 294 9.37 -16.29 4.73
CA THR A 294 8.48 -17.20 5.48
C THR A 294 7.66 -16.47 6.56
N GLY A 295 7.91 -15.17 6.76
CA GLY A 295 7.28 -14.36 7.79
C GLY A 295 8.04 -14.32 9.12
N LYS A 296 9.22 -14.95 9.20
CA LYS A 296 10.06 -14.88 10.39
C LYS A 296 10.62 -13.47 10.56
N TYR A 297 10.45 -12.91 11.74
CA TYR A 297 11.01 -11.60 12.09
C TYR A 297 12.56 -11.67 12.11
N LEU A 298 13.20 -10.74 11.40
CA LEU A 298 14.65 -10.63 11.33
C LEU A 298 15.21 -9.50 12.19
N GLY A 299 14.43 -8.44 12.39
CA GLY A 299 14.85 -7.30 13.19
C GLY A 299 14.13 -6.01 12.84
N LEU A 300 14.50 -4.95 13.57
CA LEU A 300 14.01 -3.60 13.40
C LEU A 300 15.15 -2.71 12.89
N ILE A 301 14.88 -1.95 11.84
CA ILE A 301 15.69 -0.82 11.41
C ILE A 301 15.05 0.43 12.03
N PRO A 302 15.58 0.97 13.13
CA PRO A 302 15.00 2.14 13.76
C PRO A 302 15.17 3.36 12.86
N THR A 303 14.17 4.23 12.83
CA THR A 303 14.15 5.42 11.96
C THR A 303 14.23 6.72 12.78
N PRO A 304 14.79 7.80 12.23
CA PRO A 304 14.91 9.06 12.94
C PRO A 304 13.58 9.69 13.34
N ARG A 305 12.50 9.31 12.65
CA ARG A 305 11.12 9.78 12.87
C ARG A 305 10.12 8.68 12.59
N GLY A 306 8.86 8.88 12.97
CA GLY A 306 7.77 8.01 12.53
C GLY A 306 7.72 7.97 11.02
N VAL A 307 7.69 6.75 10.46
CA VAL A 307 7.71 6.53 9.02
C VAL A 307 6.38 6.02 8.53
N ILE A 308 6.03 6.43 7.31
CA ILE A 308 4.77 6.14 6.65
C ILE A 308 5.00 5.12 5.53
N SER A 309 6.02 5.33 4.69
CA SER A 309 6.26 4.47 3.54
C SER A 309 7.75 4.21 3.32
N VAL A 310 8.07 3.15 2.57
CA VAL A 310 9.44 2.63 2.38
C VAL A 310 9.61 2.11 0.96
N ALA A 311 10.81 2.31 0.38
CA ALA A 311 11.16 1.79 -0.93
C ALA A 311 12.66 1.51 -1.06
N PHE A 312 13.02 0.51 -1.86
CA PHE A 312 14.39 0.30 -2.31
C PHE A 312 14.65 1.10 -3.60
N ALA A 313 15.65 1.96 -3.59
CA ALA A 313 16.05 2.74 -4.74
C ALA A 313 17.60 2.85 -4.84
N GLY A 314 18.09 3.85 -5.52
CA GLY A 314 19.49 3.95 -5.93
C GLY A 314 19.76 3.18 -7.22
N PRO A 315 20.88 3.45 -7.91
CA PRO A 315 21.22 2.82 -9.19
C PRO A 315 21.32 1.29 -9.10
N ASP A 316 21.74 0.77 -7.95
CA ASP A 316 21.91 -0.64 -7.65
C ASP A 316 20.78 -1.26 -6.84
N LYS A 317 19.73 -0.47 -6.50
CA LYS A 317 18.64 -0.87 -5.60
C LYS A 317 19.11 -1.26 -4.18
N LYS A 318 20.27 -0.80 -3.76
CA LYS A 318 20.84 -1.07 -2.42
C LYS A 318 20.72 0.11 -1.46
N THR A 319 19.78 0.98 -1.70
CA THR A 319 19.48 2.10 -0.81
C THR A 319 18.01 2.02 -0.38
N LEU A 320 17.79 1.94 0.92
CA LEU A 320 16.44 2.00 1.50
C LEU A 320 16.08 3.46 1.72
N TYR A 321 14.98 3.89 1.13
CA TYR A 321 14.39 5.20 1.37
C TYR A 321 13.15 5.06 2.22
N VAL A 322 12.94 6.00 3.13
CA VAL A 322 11.70 6.11 3.91
C VAL A 322 11.20 7.55 3.83
N VAL A 323 9.89 7.69 3.84
CA VAL A 323 9.24 8.96 4.07
C VAL A 323 8.64 8.97 5.47
N GLY A 324 8.96 10.01 6.23
CA GLY A 324 8.50 10.20 7.61
C GLY A 324 7.73 11.48 7.79
N SER A 325 6.88 11.51 8.81
CA SER A 325 6.13 12.70 9.19
C SER A 325 6.93 13.58 10.17
N GLY A 326 6.82 14.88 9.96
CA GLY A 326 7.48 15.93 10.73
C GLY A 326 8.85 16.33 10.18
N ALA A 327 9.28 17.53 10.52
CA ALA A 327 10.57 18.12 10.15
C ALA A 327 11.64 17.98 11.23
N GLU A 328 12.87 18.15 10.82
CA GLU A 328 14.02 18.32 11.70
C GLU A 328 14.92 19.48 11.23
N ASP A 329 15.57 20.14 12.18
CA ASP A 329 16.60 21.14 11.90
C ASP A 329 17.89 20.49 11.34
N ASP A 330 18.90 21.31 11.09
CA ASP A 330 20.18 20.85 10.53
C ASP A 330 20.98 19.96 11.51
N ASN A 331 20.65 20.04 12.81
CA ASN A 331 21.23 19.19 13.86
C ASN A 331 20.42 17.90 14.07
N GLY A 332 19.35 17.69 13.30
CA GLY A 332 18.46 16.54 13.41
C GLY A 332 17.50 16.61 14.60
N LYS A 333 17.31 17.81 15.19
CA LYS A 333 16.33 18.00 16.27
C LYS A 333 14.94 18.20 15.68
N PRO A 334 13.90 17.53 16.20
CA PRO A 334 12.54 17.70 15.70
C PRO A 334 12.05 19.15 15.82
N ILE A 335 11.51 19.69 14.73
CA ILE A 335 10.78 20.95 14.71
C ILE A 335 9.33 20.65 15.11
N ARG A 336 8.87 21.25 16.21
CA ARG A 336 7.55 20.97 16.79
C ARG A 336 6.57 22.13 16.65
N GLU A 337 7.02 23.27 16.16
CA GLU A 337 6.25 24.50 16.04
C GLU A 337 6.37 25.08 14.62
N GLY A 338 5.40 25.91 14.26
CA GLY A 338 5.35 26.57 12.95
C GLY A 338 4.92 25.65 11.80
N PRO A 339 4.98 26.16 10.57
CA PRO A 339 4.49 25.43 9.40
C PRO A 339 5.20 24.09 9.13
N GLN A 340 6.45 23.96 9.57
CA GLN A 340 7.24 22.75 9.33
C GLN A 340 6.91 21.59 10.28
N GLN A 341 6.13 21.81 11.35
CA GLN A 341 5.73 20.73 12.25
C GLN A 341 5.00 19.59 11.52
N THR A 342 4.33 19.90 10.42
CA THR A 342 3.60 18.96 9.57
C THR A 342 4.38 18.57 8.31
N ALA A 343 5.70 18.81 8.27
CA ALA A 343 6.50 18.48 7.09
C ALA A 343 6.59 16.97 6.84
N ALA A 344 6.86 16.62 5.59
CA ALA A 344 7.34 15.31 5.20
C ALA A 344 8.87 15.34 5.03
N THR A 345 9.55 14.32 5.50
CA THR A 345 11.01 14.19 5.41
C THR A 345 11.38 12.84 4.83
N VAL A 346 12.25 12.85 3.81
CA VAL A 346 12.80 11.65 3.17
C VAL A 346 14.20 11.40 3.70
N TYR A 347 14.42 10.17 4.16
CA TYR A 347 15.73 9.67 4.57
C TYR A 347 16.17 8.52 3.68
N LYS A 348 17.47 8.30 3.60
CA LYS A 348 18.08 7.14 2.94
C LYS A 348 19.06 6.41 3.86
N LEU A 349 19.16 5.10 3.66
CA LEU A 349 20.05 4.19 4.39
C LEU A 349 20.72 3.23 3.40
N PRO A 350 22.07 3.12 3.38
CA PRO A 350 22.75 2.07 2.62
C PRO A 350 22.38 0.67 3.12
N MET A 351 22.18 -0.27 2.20
CA MET A 351 21.74 -1.64 2.51
C MET A 351 22.71 -2.67 1.92
N ILE A 352 22.80 -3.83 2.59
CA ILE A 352 23.37 -5.06 2.00
C ILE A 352 22.31 -5.68 1.08
N ALA A 353 21.05 -5.66 1.52
CA ALA A 353 19.92 -6.15 0.76
C ALA A 353 19.70 -5.32 -0.51
N GLU A 354 19.20 -5.97 -1.56
CA GLU A 354 18.92 -5.38 -2.86
C GLU A 354 17.43 -5.47 -3.17
N GLY A 355 16.81 -4.36 -3.53
CA GLY A 355 15.41 -4.31 -3.95
C GLY A 355 15.14 -5.06 -5.27
N VAL A 356 13.88 -5.33 -5.55
CA VAL A 356 13.46 -6.00 -6.79
C VAL A 356 13.76 -5.13 -8.01
N LYS A 357 14.46 -5.70 -8.99
CA LYS A 357 14.68 -5.04 -10.28
C LYS A 357 13.42 -5.12 -11.15
N GLY A 358 13.15 -4.08 -11.92
CA GLY A 358 12.04 -4.03 -12.87
C GLY A 358 10.66 -3.90 -12.24
N ARG A 359 10.57 -3.64 -10.93
CA ARG A 359 9.33 -3.32 -10.23
C ARG A 359 9.55 -2.21 -9.22
N ALA A 360 8.58 -1.35 -9.11
CA ALA A 360 8.54 -0.29 -8.12
C ALA A 360 7.29 -0.46 -7.24
N LYS A 361 7.47 -1.16 -6.14
CA LYS A 361 6.50 -1.51 -5.10
C LYS A 361 5.59 -2.70 -5.40
#